data_2bcb474998eada432c5349e6a2751983
#
_entry.id   2bcb474998eada432c5349e6a2751983
#
_cell.length_a   1.000
_cell.length_b   1.000
_cell.length_c   1.000
_cell.angle_alpha   90.00
_cell.angle_beta   90.00
_cell.angle_gamma   90.00
#
_symmetry.space_group_name_H-M   'P 1'
#
loop_
_entity.id
_entity.type
_entity.pdbx_description
1 polymer ?
#
loop_
_entity_poly.entity_id
_entity_poly.type
_entity_poly.pdbx_seq_one_letter_code
_entity_poly.pdbx_strand_id
1 'polypeptide(L)'
;MNHFLEHNKTKIDTLCKNHKVKSLYAFGSVLTPKFNENSDIDLIVDFKQQDILEYASNYFNLKFALQAIFNREIDLLEEKAVKNPSFLEHINSKKQLIYAD
;
A
#
# COMPACT_ATOMS: atom_id res chain seq x y z
N MET A 1 -13.40 -2.17 -6.92
CA MET A 1 -11.99 -2.48 -6.60
C MET A 1 -11.50 -3.60 -7.50
N ASN A 2 -10.21 -3.62 -7.80
CA ASN A 2 -9.60 -4.67 -8.61
C ASN A 2 -9.82 -6.05 -7.98
N HIS A 3 -10.18 -7.05 -8.78
CA HIS A 3 -10.47 -8.40 -8.29
C HIS A 3 -9.29 -9.01 -7.49
N PHE A 4 -8.07 -8.76 -7.97
CA PHE A 4 -6.85 -9.25 -7.33
C PHE A 4 -6.70 -8.69 -5.90
N LEU A 5 -6.95 -7.39 -5.73
CA LEU A 5 -6.89 -6.74 -4.44
C LEU A 5 -8.05 -7.17 -3.55
N GLU A 6 -9.22 -7.29 -4.12
CA GLU A 6 -10.43 -7.67 -3.39
C GLU A 6 -10.36 -9.09 -2.85
N HIS A 7 -9.78 -10.01 -3.60
CA HIS A 7 -9.59 -11.38 -3.18
C HIS A 7 -8.80 -11.50 -1.87
N ASN A 8 -7.88 -10.56 -1.65
CA ASN A 8 -7.01 -10.55 -0.48
C ASN A 8 -7.45 -9.56 0.60
N LYS A 9 -8.63 -8.98 0.47
CA LYS A 9 -9.10 -7.87 1.31
C LYS A 9 -9.02 -8.17 2.80
N THR A 10 -9.53 -9.32 3.24
CA THR A 10 -9.54 -9.68 4.66
C THR A 10 -8.14 -9.77 5.25
N LYS A 11 -7.21 -10.37 4.51
CA LYS A 11 -5.82 -10.49 4.94
C LYS A 11 -5.15 -9.12 5.03
N ILE A 12 -5.42 -8.26 4.05
CA ILE A 12 -4.87 -6.90 4.03
C ILE A 12 -5.39 -6.09 5.21
N ASP A 13 -6.69 -6.17 5.48
CA ASP A 13 -7.31 -5.45 6.60
C ASP A 13 -6.67 -5.85 7.93
N THR A 14 -6.46 -7.14 8.14
CA THR A 14 -5.83 -7.66 9.35
C THR A 14 -4.39 -7.15 9.49
N LEU A 15 -3.63 -7.19 8.41
CA LEU A 15 -2.25 -6.67 8.40
C LEU A 15 -2.21 -5.19 8.75
N CYS A 16 -3.08 -4.41 8.13
CA CYS A 16 -3.12 -2.97 8.35
C CYS A 16 -3.45 -2.63 9.81
N LYS A 17 -4.40 -3.32 10.40
CA LYS A 17 -4.75 -3.13 11.81
C LYS A 17 -3.57 -3.46 12.72
N ASN A 18 -2.87 -4.56 12.43
CA ASN A 18 -1.78 -5.03 13.27
C ASN A 18 -0.52 -4.17 13.14
N HIS A 19 -0.40 -3.36 12.10
CA HIS A 19 0.77 -2.54 11.83
C HIS A 19 0.50 -1.04 11.94
N LYS A 20 -0.58 -0.66 12.60
CA LYS A 20 -0.94 0.74 12.86
C LYS A 20 -1.09 1.59 11.61
N VAL A 21 -1.64 1.01 10.56
CA VAL A 21 -1.92 1.72 9.32
C VAL A 21 -3.16 2.59 9.50
N LYS A 22 -3.07 3.85 9.07
CA LYS A 22 -4.20 4.75 9.00
C LYS A 22 -4.94 4.61 7.68
N SER A 23 -4.21 4.57 6.58
CA SER A 23 -4.79 4.37 5.25
C SER A 23 -3.80 3.69 4.32
N LEU A 24 -4.32 2.91 3.39
CA LEU A 24 -3.57 2.25 2.34
C LEU A 24 -4.32 2.37 1.04
N TYR A 25 -3.63 2.84 -0.01
CA TYR A 25 -4.19 2.98 -1.34
C TYR A 25 -3.33 2.25 -2.35
N ALA A 26 -3.95 1.77 -3.42
CA ALA A 26 -3.23 1.24 -4.58
C ALA A 26 -3.17 2.32 -5.66
N PHE A 27 -2.09 2.31 -6.43
CA PHE A 27 -1.96 3.15 -7.62
C PHE A 27 -1.13 2.40 -8.67
N GLY A 28 -0.96 3.01 -9.84
CA GLY A 28 -0.13 2.42 -10.88
C GLY A 28 -0.77 1.27 -11.63
N SER A 29 0.06 0.35 -12.11
CA SER A 29 -0.36 -0.67 -13.07
C SER A 29 -1.41 -1.64 -12.54
N VAL A 30 -1.47 -1.88 -11.23
CA VAL A 30 -2.45 -2.79 -10.65
C VAL A 30 -3.89 -2.32 -10.89
N LEU A 31 -4.08 -1.03 -11.13
CA LEU A 31 -5.38 -0.42 -11.43
C LEU A 31 -5.70 -0.41 -12.93
N THR A 32 -4.85 -0.98 -13.77
CA THR A 32 -4.97 -0.89 -15.23
C THR A 32 -4.98 -2.27 -15.87
N PRO A 33 -5.49 -2.39 -17.12
CA PRO A 33 -5.41 -3.65 -17.86
C PRO A 33 -3.99 -4.10 -18.21
N LYS A 34 -2.98 -3.23 -18.03
CA LYS A 34 -1.57 -3.56 -18.28
C LYS A 34 -0.95 -4.42 -17.17
N PHE A 35 -1.64 -4.56 -16.03
CA PHE A 35 -1.16 -5.37 -14.92
C PHE A 35 -1.01 -6.84 -15.35
N ASN A 36 0.15 -7.43 -15.10
CA ASN A 36 0.46 -8.80 -15.47
C ASN A 36 1.35 -9.47 -14.41
N GLU A 37 1.74 -10.71 -14.66
CA GLU A 37 2.52 -11.50 -13.71
C GLU A 37 3.87 -10.87 -13.33
N ASN A 38 4.43 -10.03 -14.20
CA ASN A 38 5.71 -9.39 -13.96
C ASN A 38 5.59 -7.99 -13.37
N SER A 39 4.38 -7.51 -13.18
CA SER A 39 4.14 -6.18 -12.63
C SER A 39 4.29 -6.16 -11.12
N ASP A 40 4.95 -5.12 -10.61
CA ASP A 40 4.98 -4.83 -9.18
C ASP A 40 3.63 -4.25 -8.76
N ILE A 41 3.33 -4.31 -7.48
CA ILE A 41 2.16 -3.62 -6.94
C ILE A 41 2.64 -2.35 -6.25
N ASP A 42 2.09 -1.21 -6.68
CA ASP A 42 2.42 0.10 -6.13
C ASP A 42 1.36 0.48 -5.10
N LEU A 43 1.79 0.68 -3.87
CA LEU A 43 0.93 1.06 -2.76
C LEU A 43 1.47 2.32 -2.09
N ILE A 44 0.56 3.12 -1.56
CA ILE A 44 0.94 4.27 -0.74
C ILE A 44 0.25 4.15 0.62
N VAL A 45 1.02 4.29 1.67
CA VAL A 45 0.59 4.07 3.04
C VAL A 45 0.74 5.33 3.88
N ASP A 46 -0.23 5.57 4.76
CA ASP A 46 -0.11 6.53 5.85
C ASP A 46 -0.30 5.77 7.16
N PHE A 47 0.63 5.94 8.09
CA PHE A 47 0.58 5.29 9.39
C PHE A 47 -0.01 6.22 10.44
N LYS A 48 -0.64 5.62 11.45
CA LYS A 48 -1.03 6.35 12.66
C LYS A 48 0.23 6.82 13.38
N GLN A 49 0.09 7.87 14.18
CA GLN A 49 1.21 8.39 14.96
C GLN A 49 1.72 7.34 15.94
N GLN A 50 3.03 7.17 15.97
CA GLN A 50 3.72 6.18 16.81
C GLN A 50 5.18 6.59 16.95
N ASP A 51 5.93 5.96 17.88
CA ASP A 51 7.33 6.29 18.00
C ASP A 51 8.12 5.76 16.80
N ILE A 52 9.34 6.31 16.61
CA ILE A 52 10.10 6.05 15.40
C ILE A 52 10.56 4.60 15.26
N LEU A 53 10.82 3.91 16.37
CA LEU A 53 11.23 2.51 16.32
C LEU A 53 10.08 1.61 15.92
N GLU A 54 8.89 1.86 16.46
CA GLU A 54 7.69 1.16 16.04
C GLU A 54 7.36 1.43 14.58
N TYR A 55 7.54 2.68 14.14
CA TYR A 55 7.27 3.07 12.77
C TYR A 55 8.11 2.26 11.77
N ALA A 56 9.42 2.21 11.99
CA ALA A 56 10.32 1.49 11.10
C ALA A 56 9.98 0.00 11.06
N SER A 57 9.74 -0.59 12.22
CA SER A 57 9.37 -1.99 12.34
C SER A 57 8.06 -2.29 11.60
N ASN A 58 7.04 -1.47 11.82
CA ASN A 58 5.75 -1.64 11.17
C ASN A 58 5.83 -1.48 9.66
N TYR A 59 6.64 -0.52 9.18
CA TYR A 59 6.82 -0.33 7.75
C TYR A 59 7.37 -1.59 7.07
N PHE A 60 8.50 -2.10 7.56
CA PHE A 60 9.15 -3.24 6.93
C PHE A 60 8.34 -4.53 7.11
N ASN A 61 7.76 -4.74 8.27
CA ASN A 61 6.92 -5.92 8.51
C ASN A 61 5.68 -5.92 7.64
N LEU A 62 5.05 -4.75 7.46
CA LEU A 62 3.91 -4.61 6.55
C LEU A 62 4.32 -4.93 5.11
N LYS A 63 5.43 -4.35 4.65
CA LYS A 63 5.92 -4.57 3.30
C LYS A 63 6.19 -6.05 3.03
N PHE A 64 6.92 -6.72 3.91
CA PHE A 64 7.25 -8.13 3.74
C PHE A 64 6.01 -9.02 3.80
N ALA A 65 5.06 -8.71 4.68
CA ALA A 65 3.83 -9.47 4.76
C ALA A 65 2.97 -9.29 3.50
N LEU A 66 2.91 -8.09 2.94
CA LEU A 66 2.21 -7.85 1.68
C LEU A 66 2.88 -8.59 0.52
N GLN A 67 4.20 -8.62 0.48
CA GLN A 67 4.94 -9.42 -0.51
C GLN A 67 4.58 -10.89 -0.43
N ALA A 68 4.45 -11.42 0.78
CA ALA A 68 4.07 -12.81 0.99
C ALA A 68 2.64 -13.09 0.53
N ILE A 69 1.70 -12.19 0.83
CA ILE A 69 0.29 -12.35 0.44
C ILE A 69 0.15 -12.35 -1.09
N PHE A 70 0.79 -11.40 -1.75
CA PHE A 70 0.65 -11.23 -3.20
C PHE A 70 1.64 -12.06 -4.00
N ASN A 71 2.65 -12.60 -3.35
CA ASN A 71 3.73 -13.37 -3.99
C ASN A 71 4.40 -12.59 -5.13
N ARG A 72 4.68 -11.31 -4.88
CA ARG A 72 5.37 -10.42 -5.84
C ARG A 72 5.95 -9.21 -5.12
N GLU A 73 6.78 -8.47 -5.83
CA GLU A 73 7.37 -7.26 -5.29
C GLU A 73 6.31 -6.20 -5.02
N ILE A 74 6.45 -5.54 -3.87
CA ILE A 74 5.59 -4.45 -3.45
C ILE A 74 6.43 -3.19 -3.37
N ASP A 75 6.00 -2.15 -4.08
CA ASP A 75 6.58 -0.82 -3.95
C ASP A 75 5.70 -0.05 -2.97
N LEU A 76 6.15 0.06 -1.73
CA LEU A 76 5.37 0.67 -0.65
C LEU A 76 5.92 2.07 -0.35
N LEU A 77 5.22 3.08 -0.84
CA LEU A 77 5.56 4.47 -0.59
C LEU A 77 4.88 4.97 0.67
N GLU A 78 5.57 5.82 1.43
CA GLU A 78 4.97 6.52 2.56
C GLU A 78 4.42 7.85 2.07
N GLU A 79 3.15 8.10 2.30
CA GLU A 79 2.49 9.33 1.83
C GLU A 79 3.22 10.57 2.31
N LYS A 80 3.60 10.59 3.59
CA LYS A 80 4.26 11.76 4.20
C LYS A 80 5.68 11.98 3.70
N ALA A 81 6.28 10.98 3.07
CA ALA A 81 7.64 11.08 2.53
C ALA A 81 7.66 11.50 1.05
N VAL A 82 6.52 11.52 0.38
CA VAL A 82 6.45 11.97 -1.01
C VAL A 82 6.54 13.49 -1.03
N LYS A 83 7.64 14.01 -1.58
CA LYS A 83 7.93 15.45 -1.59
C LYS A 83 7.59 16.16 -2.88
N ASN A 84 7.55 15.44 -4.00
CA ASN A 84 7.25 16.04 -5.30
C ASN A 84 5.76 16.32 -5.43
N PRO A 85 5.32 17.59 -5.51
CA PRO A 85 3.88 17.91 -5.57
C PRO A 85 3.18 17.34 -6.80
N SER A 86 3.85 17.32 -7.94
CA SER A 86 3.27 16.79 -9.19
C SER A 86 3.04 15.30 -9.11
N PHE A 87 3.97 14.57 -8.52
CA PHE A 87 3.84 13.13 -8.32
C PHE A 87 2.72 12.80 -7.35
N LEU A 88 2.67 13.53 -6.24
CA LEU A 88 1.59 13.32 -5.25
C LEU A 88 0.22 13.63 -5.84
N GLU A 89 0.10 14.69 -6.61
CA GLU A 89 -1.14 15.03 -7.31
C GLU A 89 -1.55 13.92 -8.28
N HIS A 90 -0.59 13.38 -9.03
CA HIS A 90 -0.85 12.28 -9.95
C HIS A 90 -1.36 11.04 -9.21
N ILE A 91 -0.73 10.67 -8.10
CA ILE A 91 -1.18 9.55 -7.27
C ILE A 91 -2.59 9.82 -6.76
N ASN A 92 -2.83 10.98 -6.18
CA ASN A 92 -4.11 11.32 -5.57
C ASN A 92 -5.26 11.33 -6.56
N SER A 93 -4.99 11.64 -7.83
CA SER A 93 -6.03 11.66 -8.86
C SER A 93 -6.48 10.27 -9.31
N LYS A 94 -5.66 9.25 -9.06
CA LYS A 94 -5.88 7.90 -9.60
C LYS A 94 -5.94 6.79 -8.55
N LYS A 95 -5.46 7.06 -7.34
CA LYS A 95 -5.37 6.03 -6.30
C LYS A 95 -6.73 5.47 -5.92
N GLN A 96 -6.74 4.21 -5.52
CA GLN A 96 -7.92 3.52 -5.05
C GLN A 96 -7.72 3.09 -3.60
N LEU A 97 -8.69 3.40 -2.75
CA LEU A 97 -8.64 3.03 -1.34
C LEU A 97 -8.71 1.52 -1.17
N ILE A 98 -7.78 0.98 -0.38
CA ILE A 98 -7.78 -0.43 0.00
C ILE A 98 -8.19 -0.57 1.47
N TYR A 99 -7.63 0.28 2.34
CA TYR A 99 -7.89 0.21 3.77
C TYR A 99 -7.90 1.62 4.37
N ALA A 100 -8.86 1.86 5.25
CA ALA A 100 -8.91 3.07 6.08
C ALA A 100 -9.39 2.69 7.46
N ASP A 101 -8.68 3.21 8.46
CA ASP A 101 -9.07 3.00 9.85
C ASP A 101 -10.17 3.96 10.26
#